data_a17ad68d6dbb2f17c66c4bb540a63093
#
_entry.id   a17ad68d6dbb2f17c66c4bb540a63093
#
_cell.length_a   1.000
_cell.length_b   1.000
_cell.length_c   1.000
_cell.angle_alpha   90.00
_cell.angle_beta   90.00
_cell.angle_gamma   90.00
#
_symmetry.space_group_name_H-M   'P 1'
#
loop_
_entity.id
_entity.type
_entity.pdbx_description
1 polymer ?
#
loop_
_entity_poly.entity_id
_entity_poly.type
_entity_poly.pdbx_seq_one_letter_code
_entity_poly.pdbx_strand_id
1 'polypeptide(L)'
;MRVMGIDPGSKCTGCGVIDEVNSELKVVYWGSIKTKPRQSFPERLKFIYDELVAVIKEFNPDEIAVEDMFFATNVKSALKLGQTRGVAILSAVNEGKPVAEYSPLEVKQSVVGYGRAEKQQVQDMVTTLLRLKEKPETFDASDALAIAICHIHAATANLKIKTAKGT
;
A
#
# COMPACT_ATOMS: atom_id res chain seq x y z
N MET A 1 -13.21 2.86 9.06
CA MET A 1 -12.01 1.99 9.02
C MET A 1 -10.83 2.79 8.49
N ARG A 2 -9.67 2.70 9.16
CA ARG A 2 -8.42 3.32 8.68
C ARG A 2 -7.50 2.25 8.10
N VAL A 3 -7.07 2.42 6.87
CA VAL A 3 -6.21 1.47 6.17
C VAL A 3 -4.90 2.15 5.76
N MET A 4 -3.78 1.46 5.99
CA MET A 4 -2.49 1.85 5.46
C MET A 4 -2.11 0.92 4.31
N GLY A 5 -1.85 1.48 3.13
CA GLY A 5 -1.25 0.79 1.99
C GLY A 5 0.26 0.96 2.00
N ILE A 6 0.97 -0.09 1.63
CA ILE A 6 2.44 -0.08 1.49
C ILE A 6 2.81 -0.67 0.12
N ASP A 7 3.57 0.11 -0.66
CA ASP A 7 4.26 -0.35 -1.87
C ASP A 7 5.74 -0.58 -1.54
N PRO A 8 6.19 -1.84 -1.32
CA PRO A 8 7.53 -2.12 -0.83
C PRO A 8 8.57 -1.96 -1.93
N GLY A 9 9.53 -1.08 -1.76
CA GLY A 9 10.68 -0.93 -2.64
C GLY A 9 11.98 -0.67 -1.88
N SER A 10 13.08 -1.34 -2.25
CA SER A 10 14.37 -1.25 -1.52
C SER A 10 15.08 0.10 -1.66
N LYS A 11 14.70 0.92 -2.62
CA LYS A 11 15.21 2.29 -2.82
C LYS A 11 14.19 3.32 -2.39
N CYS A 12 12.92 3.04 -2.61
CA CYS A 12 11.80 3.87 -2.27
C CYS A 12 10.63 2.95 -1.87
N THR A 13 10.07 3.12 -0.69
CA THR A 13 8.87 2.42 -0.23
C THR A 13 7.76 3.45 -0.12
N GLY A 14 6.66 3.24 -0.82
CA GLY A 14 5.47 4.08 -0.73
C GLY A 14 4.63 3.76 0.51
N CYS A 15 4.03 4.78 1.11
CA CYS A 15 3.09 4.67 2.22
C CYS A 15 1.89 5.57 1.96
N GLY A 16 0.68 5.06 2.21
CA GLY A 16 -0.56 5.82 2.10
C GLY A 16 -1.56 5.41 3.17
N VAL A 17 -2.16 6.37 3.87
CA VAL A 17 -3.17 6.11 4.91
C VAL A 17 -4.49 6.77 4.52
N ILE A 18 -5.56 5.98 4.52
CA ILE A 18 -6.91 6.39 4.11
C ILE A 18 -7.90 6.04 5.22
N ASP A 19 -8.76 6.97 5.56
CA ASP A 19 -9.98 6.73 6.32
C ASP A 19 -11.15 6.47 5.38
N GLU A 20 -11.89 5.40 5.65
CA GLU A 20 -13.21 5.16 5.07
C GLU A 20 -14.26 5.45 6.15
N VAL A 21 -15.11 6.45 5.88
CA VAL A 21 -16.20 6.86 6.75
C VAL A 21 -17.45 7.05 5.91
N ASN A 22 -18.53 6.31 6.19
CA ASN A 22 -19.79 6.37 5.46
C ASN A 22 -19.64 6.19 3.94
N SER A 23 -18.77 5.27 3.52
CA SER A 23 -18.42 5.00 2.12
C SER A 23 -17.67 6.16 1.41
N GLU A 24 -17.23 7.17 2.12
CA GLU A 24 -16.36 8.21 1.61
C GLU A 24 -14.91 7.91 1.98
N LEU A 25 -14.00 8.06 1.00
CA LEU A 25 -12.57 7.90 1.19
C LEU A 25 -11.94 9.26 1.50
N LYS A 26 -11.20 9.34 2.60
CA LYS A 26 -10.46 10.54 3.00
C LYS A 26 -9.00 10.18 3.23
N VAL A 27 -8.12 10.82 2.49
CA VAL A 27 -6.68 10.66 2.70
C VAL A 27 -6.27 11.31 4.03
N VAL A 28 -5.49 10.59 4.80
CA VAL A 28 -4.92 11.04 6.08
C VAL A 28 -3.44 11.37 5.90
N TYR A 29 -2.73 10.52 5.16
CA TYR A 29 -1.29 10.66 4.93
C TYR A 29 -0.89 9.97 3.62
N TRP A 30 0.13 10.51 2.95
CA TRP A 30 0.91 9.78 1.93
C TRP A 30 2.34 10.27 1.92
N GLY A 31 3.26 9.38 1.58
CA GLY A 31 4.67 9.70 1.52
C GLY A 31 5.51 8.57 0.97
N SER A 32 6.81 8.80 0.92
CA SER A 32 7.79 7.84 0.44
C SER A 32 9.00 7.77 1.35
N ILE A 33 9.34 6.57 1.77
CA ILE A 33 10.56 6.25 2.54
C ILE A 33 11.70 6.04 1.53
N LYS A 34 12.59 7.02 1.40
CA LYS A 34 13.71 7.00 0.46
C LYS A 34 15.00 6.60 1.17
N THR A 35 15.59 5.47 0.78
CA THR A 35 16.88 5.03 1.33
C THR A 35 18.05 5.80 0.70
N LYS A 36 19.16 5.94 1.44
CA LYS A 36 20.35 6.66 0.95
C LYS A 36 21.18 5.75 0.02
N PRO A 37 21.76 6.29 -1.06
CA PRO A 37 22.58 5.50 -2.01
C PRO A 37 23.76 4.75 -1.36
N ARG A 38 24.36 5.33 -0.31
CA ARG A 38 25.52 4.76 0.39
C ARG A 38 25.17 3.68 1.42
N GLN A 39 23.90 3.51 1.77
CA GLN A 39 23.47 2.45 2.69
C GLN A 39 23.63 1.08 2.04
N SER A 40 24.24 0.15 2.78
CA SER A 40 24.21 -1.28 2.44
C SER A 40 22.76 -1.81 2.43
N PHE A 41 22.54 -2.94 1.79
CA PHE A 41 21.17 -3.47 1.71
C PHE A 41 20.56 -3.81 3.10
N PRO A 42 21.29 -4.42 4.06
CA PRO A 42 20.76 -4.62 5.41
C PRO A 42 20.43 -3.31 6.14
N GLU A 43 21.24 -2.26 5.99
CA GLU A 43 20.95 -0.94 6.57
C GLU A 43 19.68 -0.31 5.98
N ARG A 44 19.44 -0.52 4.67
CA ARG A 44 18.18 -0.08 4.03
C ARG A 44 16.99 -0.80 4.61
N LEU A 45 17.07 -2.12 4.79
CA LEU A 45 15.98 -2.91 5.38
C LEU A 45 15.65 -2.42 6.80
N LYS A 46 16.68 -2.18 7.62
CA LYS A 46 16.49 -1.63 8.96
C LYS A 46 15.83 -0.25 8.91
N PHE A 47 16.34 0.64 8.06
CA PHE A 47 15.80 1.98 7.90
C PHE A 47 14.32 1.96 7.47
N ILE A 48 13.97 1.13 6.47
CA ILE A 48 12.59 0.97 6.02
C ILE A 48 11.70 0.45 7.17
N TYR A 49 12.19 -0.53 7.94
CA TYR A 49 11.47 -1.04 9.10
C TYR A 49 11.16 0.05 10.13
N ASP A 50 12.19 0.80 10.54
CA ASP A 50 12.07 1.85 11.55
C ASP A 50 11.07 2.94 11.12
N GLU A 51 11.15 3.39 9.85
CA GLU A 51 10.25 4.40 9.29
C GLU A 51 8.80 3.87 9.17
N LEU A 52 8.60 2.62 8.74
CA LEU A 52 7.28 2.01 8.67
C LEU A 52 6.65 1.90 10.06
N VAL A 53 7.40 1.46 11.06
CA VAL A 53 6.93 1.40 12.45
C VAL A 53 6.54 2.80 12.96
N ALA A 54 7.32 3.83 12.62
CA ALA A 54 7.01 5.21 12.99
C ALA A 54 5.67 5.66 12.38
N VAL A 55 5.46 5.42 11.08
CA VAL A 55 4.20 5.75 10.37
C VAL A 55 3.02 4.95 10.97
N ILE A 56 3.19 3.65 11.22
CA ILE A 56 2.13 2.81 11.82
C ILE A 56 1.73 3.33 13.20
N LYS A 57 2.70 3.71 14.03
CA LYS A 57 2.42 4.26 15.36
C LYS A 57 1.76 5.63 15.33
N GLU A 58 2.20 6.50 14.42
CA GLU A 58 1.67 7.85 14.27
C GLU A 58 0.21 7.83 13.81
N PHE A 59 -0.10 7.06 12.77
CA PHE A 59 -1.44 7.06 12.17
C PHE A 59 -2.36 5.96 12.71
N ASN A 60 -1.83 4.97 13.41
CA ASN A 60 -2.55 3.86 14.04
C ASN A 60 -3.64 3.24 13.12
N PRO A 61 -3.29 2.69 11.94
CA PRO A 61 -4.26 2.07 11.05
C PRO A 61 -4.92 0.84 11.70
N ASP A 62 -6.16 0.55 11.32
CA ASP A 62 -6.88 -0.66 11.75
C ASP A 62 -6.30 -1.89 11.04
N GLU A 63 -6.00 -1.76 9.74
CA GLU A 63 -5.48 -2.83 8.88
C GLU A 63 -4.40 -2.28 7.94
N ILE A 64 -3.49 -3.15 7.52
CA ILE A 64 -2.40 -2.81 6.59
C ILE A 64 -2.53 -3.67 5.35
N ALA A 65 -2.43 -3.05 4.18
CA ALA A 65 -2.42 -3.70 2.88
C ALA A 65 -1.04 -3.55 2.24
N VAL A 66 -0.49 -4.66 1.72
CA VAL A 66 0.83 -4.69 1.08
C VAL A 66 0.68 -5.23 -0.35
N GLU A 67 1.41 -4.67 -1.31
CA GLU A 67 1.45 -5.22 -2.66
C GLU A 67 2.15 -6.59 -2.66
N ASP A 68 1.48 -7.58 -3.26
CA ASP A 68 2.10 -8.88 -3.52
C ASP A 68 2.84 -8.85 -4.85
N MET A 69 3.98 -9.52 -4.88
CA MET A 69 4.82 -9.56 -6.07
C MET A 69 4.58 -10.81 -6.89
N PHE A 70 4.29 -10.62 -8.17
CA PHE A 70 4.02 -11.74 -9.05
C PHE A 70 5.20 -12.18 -9.92
N PHE A 71 6.06 -11.28 -10.41
CA PHE A 71 7.26 -11.63 -11.18
C PHE A 71 8.29 -10.50 -11.25
N ALA A 72 9.56 -10.80 -10.95
CA ALA A 72 10.68 -9.99 -11.39
C ALA A 72 11.47 -10.78 -12.45
N THR A 73 11.78 -10.13 -13.54
CA THR A 73 12.58 -10.70 -14.64
C THR A 73 14.01 -11.06 -14.23
N ASN A 74 14.48 -10.53 -13.10
CA ASN A 74 15.81 -10.77 -12.55
C ASN A 74 15.72 -11.32 -11.13
N VAL A 75 16.25 -12.54 -10.93
CA VAL A 75 16.21 -13.27 -9.64
C VAL A 75 16.79 -12.44 -8.50
N LYS A 76 17.92 -11.73 -8.69
CA LYS A 76 18.55 -10.91 -7.66
C LYS A 76 17.66 -9.74 -7.24
N SER A 77 16.96 -9.14 -8.17
CA SER A 77 15.97 -8.07 -7.89
C SER A 77 14.76 -8.62 -7.18
N ALA A 78 14.25 -9.79 -7.59
CA ALA A 78 13.13 -10.48 -6.94
C ALA A 78 13.44 -10.78 -5.47
N LEU A 79 14.63 -11.33 -5.19
CA LEU A 79 15.05 -11.63 -3.81
C LEU A 79 15.11 -10.38 -2.94
N LYS A 80 15.70 -9.28 -3.44
CA LYS A 80 15.76 -8.02 -2.68
C LYS A 80 14.37 -7.44 -2.39
N LEU A 81 13.49 -7.53 -3.35
CA LEU A 81 12.14 -7.00 -3.20
C LEU A 81 11.32 -7.89 -2.24
N GLY A 82 11.44 -9.22 -2.34
CA GLY A 82 10.83 -10.14 -1.37
C GLY A 82 11.33 -9.90 0.06
N GLN A 83 12.62 -9.62 0.25
CA GLN A 83 13.17 -9.25 1.57
C GLN A 83 12.61 -7.92 2.07
N THR A 84 12.49 -6.91 1.20
CA THR A 84 11.90 -5.61 1.57
C THR A 84 10.41 -5.76 1.92
N ARG A 85 9.67 -6.56 1.15
CA ARG A 85 8.27 -6.89 1.43
C ARG A 85 8.13 -7.62 2.76
N GLY A 86 8.99 -8.59 3.05
CA GLY A 86 9.03 -9.28 4.34
C GLY A 86 9.22 -8.32 5.51
N VAL A 87 10.06 -7.29 5.34
CA VAL A 87 10.24 -6.20 6.33
C VAL A 87 8.95 -5.39 6.53
N ALA A 88 8.24 -5.05 5.45
CA ALA A 88 6.97 -4.34 5.55
C ALA A 88 5.90 -5.15 6.29
N ILE A 89 5.76 -6.44 5.97
CA ILE A 89 4.85 -7.35 6.68
C ILE A 89 5.25 -7.47 8.16
N LEU A 90 6.54 -7.66 8.44
CA LEU A 90 7.04 -7.80 9.82
C LEU A 90 6.80 -6.53 10.64
N SER A 91 6.96 -5.34 10.05
CA SER A 91 6.68 -4.07 10.76
C SER A 91 5.21 -3.99 11.19
N ALA A 92 4.29 -4.40 10.31
CA ALA A 92 2.86 -4.44 10.60
C ALA A 92 2.51 -5.44 11.71
N VAL A 93 3.00 -6.67 11.60
CA VAL A 93 2.72 -7.75 12.57
C VAL A 93 3.29 -7.44 13.95
N ASN A 94 4.50 -6.86 14.03
CA ASN A 94 5.10 -6.45 15.30
C ASN A 94 4.30 -5.34 16.01
N GLU A 95 3.61 -4.49 15.25
CA GLU A 95 2.69 -3.47 15.79
C GLU A 95 1.25 -4.01 15.98
N GLY A 96 1.06 -5.33 15.88
CA GLY A 96 -0.22 -6.00 16.11
C GLY A 96 -1.29 -5.71 15.06
N LYS A 97 -0.88 -5.32 13.84
CA LYS A 97 -1.81 -4.96 12.75
C LYS A 97 -2.07 -6.14 11.81
N PRO A 98 -3.34 -6.44 11.49
CA PRO A 98 -3.68 -7.39 10.44
C PRO A 98 -3.10 -6.95 9.09
N VAL A 99 -2.62 -7.92 8.31
CA VAL A 99 -2.04 -7.67 6.99
C VAL A 99 -2.85 -8.39 5.93
N ALA A 100 -3.22 -7.65 4.87
CA ALA A 100 -3.78 -8.18 3.64
C ALA A 100 -2.81 -7.94 2.47
N GLU A 101 -2.85 -8.82 1.48
CA GLU A 101 -1.94 -8.78 0.34
C GLU A 101 -2.73 -8.74 -0.96
N TYR A 102 -2.31 -7.89 -1.90
CA TYR A 102 -2.98 -7.69 -3.18
C TYR A 102 -1.98 -7.71 -4.33
N SER A 103 -2.26 -8.47 -5.37
CA SER A 103 -1.48 -8.44 -6.59
C SER A 103 -1.61 -7.10 -7.32
N PRO A 104 -0.61 -6.69 -8.12
CA PRO A 104 -0.70 -5.48 -8.95
C PRO A 104 -1.92 -5.48 -9.87
N LEU A 105 -2.36 -6.66 -10.32
CA LEU A 105 -3.54 -6.82 -11.16
C LEU A 105 -4.81 -6.44 -10.40
N GLU A 106 -4.98 -6.97 -9.17
CA GLU A 106 -6.13 -6.66 -8.31
C GLU A 106 -6.19 -5.19 -7.96
N VAL A 107 -5.05 -4.58 -7.60
CA VAL A 107 -4.96 -3.15 -7.30
C VAL A 107 -5.42 -2.32 -8.49
N LYS A 108 -4.87 -2.56 -9.69
CA LYS A 108 -5.26 -1.85 -10.91
C LYS A 108 -6.73 -2.05 -11.25
N GLN A 109 -7.22 -3.28 -11.16
CA GLN A 109 -8.61 -3.59 -11.46
C GLN A 109 -9.57 -2.92 -10.48
N SER A 110 -9.21 -2.86 -9.20
CA SER A 110 -10.01 -2.19 -8.16
C SER A 110 -10.07 -0.67 -8.35
N VAL A 111 -8.97 -0.04 -8.75
CA VAL A 111 -8.86 1.43 -8.84
C VAL A 111 -9.32 1.96 -10.19
N VAL A 112 -8.89 1.32 -11.30
CA VAL A 112 -9.11 1.82 -12.67
C VAL A 112 -10.18 1.01 -13.42
N GLY A 113 -10.53 -0.17 -12.91
CA GLY A 113 -11.51 -1.07 -13.54
C GLY A 113 -10.90 -2.09 -14.50
N TYR A 114 -9.60 -2.03 -14.82
CA TYR A 114 -8.90 -3.02 -15.63
C TYR A 114 -7.43 -3.19 -15.24
N GLY A 115 -6.94 -4.44 -15.32
CA GLY A 115 -5.64 -4.81 -14.76
C GLY A 115 -4.40 -4.39 -15.58
N ARG A 116 -4.55 -3.89 -16.82
CA ARG A 116 -3.46 -3.44 -17.69
C ARG A 116 -3.27 -1.91 -17.68
N ALA A 117 -3.82 -1.21 -16.69
CA ALA A 117 -3.67 0.23 -16.55
C ALA A 117 -2.19 0.63 -16.40
N GLU A 118 -1.82 1.73 -17.04
CA GLU A 118 -0.50 2.34 -16.87
C GLU A 118 -0.41 3.07 -15.52
N LYS A 119 0.82 3.24 -14.99
CA LYS A 119 1.04 3.92 -13.70
C LYS A 119 0.43 5.32 -13.65
N GLN A 120 0.50 6.06 -14.75
CA GLN A 120 -0.11 7.38 -14.83
C GLN A 120 -1.63 7.34 -14.65
N GLN A 121 -2.29 6.35 -15.25
CA GLN A 121 -3.74 6.17 -15.13
C GLN A 121 -4.15 5.82 -13.70
N VAL A 122 -3.35 4.98 -13.01
CA VAL A 122 -3.56 4.67 -11.58
C VAL A 122 -3.42 5.93 -10.74
N GLN A 123 -2.36 6.73 -10.94
CA GLN A 123 -2.15 7.98 -10.22
C GLN A 123 -3.29 8.98 -10.45
N ASP A 124 -3.75 9.13 -11.68
CA ASP A 124 -4.85 10.03 -12.02
C ASP A 124 -6.17 9.61 -11.35
N MET A 125 -6.43 8.30 -11.34
CA MET A 125 -7.63 7.76 -10.70
C MET A 125 -7.58 7.88 -9.19
N VAL A 126 -6.43 7.57 -8.55
CA VAL A 126 -6.21 7.79 -7.11
C VAL A 126 -6.45 9.24 -6.73
N THR A 127 -5.89 10.18 -7.51
CA THR A 127 -6.08 11.63 -7.31
C THR A 127 -7.56 12.00 -7.36
N THR A 128 -8.31 11.43 -8.31
CA THR A 128 -9.75 11.67 -8.48
C THR A 128 -10.58 11.06 -7.34
N LEU A 129 -10.35 9.79 -7.02
CA LEU A 129 -11.09 9.06 -5.98
C LEU A 129 -10.93 9.69 -4.59
N LEU A 130 -9.73 10.16 -4.29
CA LEU A 130 -9.39 10.81 -3.02
C LEU A 130 -9.60 12.33 -3.05
N ARG A 131 -10.06 12.89 -4.16
CA ARG A 131 -10.28 14.34 -4.35
C ARG A 131 -9.07 15.17 -3.95
N LEU A 132 -7.86 14.71 -4.30
CA LEU A 132 -6.62 15.39 -3.96
C LEU A 132 -6.49 16.68 -4.76
N LYS A 133 -6.02 17.76 -4.11
CA LYS A 133 -5.73 19.03 -4.79
C LYS A 133 -4.50 18.94 -5.70
N GLU A 134 -3.54 18.10 -5.31
CA GLU A 134 -2.29 17.87 -6.02
C GLU A 134 -2.01 16.37 -6.11
N LYS A 135 -1.37 15.93 -7.18
CA LYS A 135 -0.95 14.52 -7.33
C LYS A 135 0.17 14.22 -6.34
N PRO A 136 0.23 13.00 -5.79
CA PRO A 136 1.41 12.56 -5.04
C PRO A 136 2.69 12.74 -5.88
N GLU A 137 3.76 13.24 -5.26
CA GLU A 137 5.02 13.55 -5.95
C GLU A 137 5.70 12.31 -6.58
N THR A 138 5.47 11.14 -6.00
CA THR A 138 6.06 9.87 -6.46
C THR A 138 4.98 8.87 -6.83
N PHE A 139 5.29 8.01 -7.81
CA PHE A 139 4.41 6.89 -8.13
C PHE A 139 4.27 5.92 -6.94
N ASP A 140 5.36 5.68 -6.18
CA ASP A 140 5.33 4.79 -5.02
C ASP A 140 4.27 5.23 -3.98
N ALA A 141 4.15 6.54 -3.72
CA ALA A 141 3.11 7.08 -2.84
C ALA A 141 1.70 6.88 -3.42
N SER A 142 1.53 7.06 -4.73
CA SER A 142 0.25 6.82 -5.41
C SER A 142 -0.11 5.34 -5.43
N ASP A 143 0.88 4.46 -5.66
CA ASP A 143 0.70 3.01 -5.66
C ASP A 143 0.29 2.54 -4.25
N ALA A 144 0.91 3.09 -3.19
CA ALA A 144 0.52 2.81 -1.81
C ALA A 144 -0.94 3.24 -1.49
N LEU A 145 -1.36 4.41 -1.95
CA LEU A 145 -2.76 4.84 -1.83
C LEU A 145 -3.70 3.93 -2.63
N ALA A 146 -3.31 3.49 -3.83
CA ALA A 146 -4.08 2.55 -4.64
C ALA A 146 -4.28 1.21 -3.92
N ILE A 147 -3.25 0.69 -3.24
CA ILE A 147 -3.31 -0.52 -2.44
C ILE A 147 -4.30 -0.37 -1.28
N ALA A 148 -4.27 0.77 -0.57
CA ALA A 148 -5.23 1.06 0.50
C ALA A 148 -6.68 1.13 -0.01
N ILE A 149 -6.92 1.77 -1.17
CA ILE A 149 -8.24 1.82 -1.82
C ILE A 149 -8.70 0.41 -2.18
N CYS A 150 -7.82 -0.41 -2.77
CA CYS A 150 -8.12 -1.80 -3.13
C CYS A 150 -8.60 -2.59 -1.91
N HIS A 151 -7.90 -2.47 -0.79
CA HIS A 151 -8.27 -3.13 0.45
C HIS A 151 -9.64 -2.68 0.98
N ILE A 152 -9.92 -1.39 1.01
CA ILE A 152 -11.21 -0.84 1.44
C ILE A 152 -12.36 -1.37 0.55
N HIS A 153 -12.17 -1.39 -0.76
CA HIS A 153 -13.17 -1.94 -1.69
C HIS A 153 -13.43 -3.43 -1.45
N ALA A 154 -12.37 -4.23 -1.23
CA ALA A 154 -12.48 -5.66 -0.94
C ALA A 154 -13.20 -5.92 0.40
N ALA A 155 -12.85 -5.19 1.45
CA ALA A 155 -13.50 -5.30 2.76
C ALA A 155 -15.00 -4.95 2.69
N THR A 156 -15.34 -3.87 1.99
CA THR A 156 -16.73 -3.44 1.80
C THR A 156 -17.55 -4.47 0.99
N ALA A 157 -16.96 -5.05 -0.05
CA ALA A 157 -17.61 -6.12 -0.83
C ALA A 157 -17.86 -7.36 0.03
N ASN A 158 -16.88 -7.77 0.83
CA ASN A 158 -17.02 -8.93 1.73
C ASN A 158 -18.10 -8.72 2.80
N LEU A 159 -18.24 -7.51 3.35
CA LEU A 159 -19.31 -7.17 4.30
C LEU A 159 -20.71 -7.29 3.65
N LYS A 160 -20.89 -6.78 2.43
CA LYS A 160 -22.14 -6.88 1.68
C LYS A 160 -22.53 -8.34 1.40
N ILE A 161 -21.55 -9.19 1.05
CA ILE A 161 -21.79 -10.62 0.81
C ILE A 161 -22.20 -11.35 2.09
N LYS A 162 -21.56 -11.02 3.22
CA LYS A 162 -21.90 -11.63 4.52
C LYS A 162 -23.31 -11.23 4.98
N THR A 163 -23.69 -9.97 4.81
CA THR A 163 -25.05 -9.48 5.14
C THR A 163 -26.11 -10.11 4.23
N ALA A 164 -25.82 -10.31 2.96
CA ALA A 164 -26.76 -10.94 2.02
C ALA A 164 -26.93 -12.46 2.26
N LYS A 165 -25.96 -13.15 2.88
CA LYS A 165 -26.02 -14.58 3.19
C LYS A 165 -26.53 -14.89 4.60
N GLY A 166 -26.67 -13.89 5.46
CA GLY A 166 -27.15 -14.02 6.84
C GLY A 166 -28.64 -13.78 7.01
N THR A 167 -29.36 -13.63 5.90
CA THR A 167 -30.81 -13.68 5.81
C THR A 167 -31.23 -14.95 5.10
#